data_4c631960688a6af0dd3d05211e111cb6
#
_entry.id   4c631960688a6af0dd3d05211e111cb6
#
_cell.length_a   1.000
_cell.length_b   1.000
_cell.length_c   1.000
_cell.angle_alpha   90.00
_cell.angle_beta   90.00
_cell.angle_gamma   90.00
#
_symmetry.space_group_name_H-M   'P 1'
#
loop_
_entity.id
_entity.type
_entity.pdbx_description
1 polymer ?
#
loop_
_entity_poly.entity_id
_entity_poly.type
_entity_poly.pdbx_seq_one_letter_code
_entity_poly.pdbx_strand_id
1 'polypeptide(L)'
;MQFKFDFYLIYFLPLSKLKDWMNWNNLFRKKSVEVILKEVEQQNDVSDSSTHSQGLKRDLTVRDLTALGVAALIGAGIFSTIGRACFDGGPAVSLLFIGISIACGFSALCYAEFASRVPVSGSAYTYSYVTFGELIAWILGWALILEYSIGNIVVAISWSSYFNNILHNVFHISLPDYLTTS
;
A
#
# COMPACT_ATOMS: atom_id res chain seq x y z
N MET A 1 -8.83 -2.95 13.64
CA MET A 1 -9.31 -4.34 13.78
C MET A 1 -10.76 -4.52 13.32
N GLN A 2 -11.52 -3.46 13.12
CA GLN A 2 -12.91 -3.47 12.61
C GLN A 2 -13.03 -3.88 11.14
N PHE A 3 -11.98 -3.70 10.35
CA PHE A 3 -11.93 -4.02 8.92
C PHE A 3 -12.07 -5.53 8.61
N LYS A 4 -11.69 -6.39 9.56
CA LYS A 4 -11.82 -7.86 9.39
C LYS A 4 -13.26 -8.35 9.55
N PHE A 5 -14.09 -7.59 10.27
CA PHE A 5 -15.48 -7.98 10.57
C PHE A 5 -16.42 -7.68 9.39
N ASP A 6 -16.20 -6.54 8.71
CA ASP A 6 -17.08 -6.12 7.61
C ASP A 6 -16.91 -7.00 6.36
N PHE A 7 -15.73 -7.59 6.15
CA PHE A 7 -15.45 -8.46 5.02
C PHE A 7 -16.16 -9.82 5.11
N TYR A 8 -16.23 -10.40 6.31
CA TYR A 8 -17.00 -11.63 6.53
C TYR A 8 -18.52 -11.39 6.54
N LEU A 9 -18.94 -10.15 6.84
CA LEU A 9 -20.35 -9.78 6.86
C LEU A 9 -20.96 -9.73 5.45
N ILE A 10 -20.18 -9.37 4.42
CA ILE A 10 -20.64 -9.31 3.02
C ILE A 10 -21.03 -10.70 2.50
N TYR A 11 -20.34 -11.76 2.93
CA TYR A 11 -20.68 -13.14 2.53
C TYR A 11 -21.88 -13.74 3.26
N PHE A 12 -22.29 -13.15 4.38
CA PHE A 12 -23.36 -13.71 5.23
C PHE A 12 -24.60 -12.79 5.34
N LEU A 13 -24.62 -11.65 4.66
CA LEU A 13 -25.78 -10.75 4.73
C LEU A 13 -26.91 -11.24 3.83
N PRO A 14 -28.15 -11.30 4.37
CA PRO A 14 -29.34 -11.57 3.54
C PRO A 14 -29.52 -10.47 2.51
N LEU A 15 -29.93 -10.87 1.30
CA LEU A 15 -30.13 -9.99 0.13
C LEU A 15 -30.97 -8.73 0.40
N SER A 16 -31.80 -8.74 1.43
CA SER A 16 -32.59 -7.57 1.87
C SER A 16 -31.71 -6.44 2.42
N LYS A 17 -30.64 -6.76 3.14
CA LYS A 17 -29.69 -5.76 3.67
C LYS A 17 -28.74 -5.21 2.59
N LEU A 18 -28.46 -5.98 1.55
CA LEU A 18 -27.70 -5.50 0.39
C LEU A 18 -28.44 -4.37 -0.33
N LYS A 19 -29.76 -4.38 -0.33
CA LYS A 19 -30.59 -3.34 -0.96
C LYS A 19 -30.54 -2.02 -0.19
N ASP A 20 -30.42 -2.07 1.12
CA ASP A 20 -30.24 -0.87 1.98
C ASP A 20 -28.82 -0.29 1.85
N TRP A 21 -27.84 -1.15 1.58
CA TRP A 21 -26.44 -0.76 1.32
C TRP A 21 -26.28 -0.10 -0.05
N MET A 22 -27.05 -0.52 -1.06
CA MET A 22 -27.02 0.04 -2.43
C MET A 22 -27.84 1.33 -2.58
N ASN A 23 -28.23 1.99 -1.48
CA ASN A 23 -28.84 3.30 -1.59
C ASN A 23 -27.76 4.33 -1.99
N TRP A 24 -27.99 5.07 -3.08
CA TRP A 24 -27.07 6.07 -3.60
C TRP A 24 -26.52 7.04 -2.54
N ASN A 25 -27.34 7.38 -1.57
CA ASN A 25 -26.95 8.26 -0.46
C ASN A 25 -25.90 7.63 0.46
N ASN A 26 -25.84 6.30 0.58
CA ASN A 26 -24.84 5.59 1.37
C ASN A 26 -23.54 5.40 0.61
N LEU A 27 -23.58 5.21 -0.71
CA LEU A 27 -22.40 5.01 -1.56
C LEU A 27 -21.48 6.23 -1.63
N PHE A 28 -22.06 7.44 -1.50
CA PHE A 28 -21.31 8.71 -1.50
C PHE A 28 -21.18 9.33 -0.12
N ARG A 29 -21.43 8.56 0.93
CA ARG A 29 -21.27 9.03 2.31
C ARG A 29 -19.79 9.37 2.56
N LYS A 30 -19.55 10.61 2.96
CA LYS A 30 -18.22 11.10 3.36
C LYS A 30 -18.13 11.11 4.87
N LYS A 31 -16.97 10.78 5.40
CA LYS A 31 -16.67 10.92 6.82
C LYS A 31 -15.96 12.26 7.02
N SER A 32 -16.44 13.09 7.92
CA SER A 32 -15.76 14.36 8.19
C SER A 32 -14.43 14.11 8.89
N VAL A 33 -13.46 14.97 8.60
CA VAL A 33 -12.10 14.89 9.21
C VAL A 33 -12.21 14.92 10.75
N GLU A 34 -13.13 15.74 11.27
CA GLU A 34 -13.35 15.86 12.72
C GLU A 34 -13.77 14.54 13.38
N VAL A 35 -14.61 13.75 12.70
CA VAL A 35 -15.05 12.45 13.21
C VAL A 35 -13.88 11.48 13.24
N ILE A 36 -13.04 11.49 12.20
CA ILE A 36 -11.86 10.62 12.13
C ILE A 36 -10.85 10.99 13.22
N LEU A 37 -10.61 12.28 13.44
CA LEU A 37 -9.70 12.74 14.49
C LEU A 37 -10.20 12.35 15.89
N LYS A 38 -11.49 12.50 16.16
CA LYS A 38 -12.10 12.07 17.42
C LYS A 38 -11.99 10.56 17.65
N GLU A 39 -12.18 9.75 16.61
CA GLU A 39 -12.02 8.29 16.70
C GLU A 39 -10.57 7.91 17.04
N VAL A 40 -9.58 8.62 16.47
CA VAL A 40 -8.15 8.40 16.76
C VAL A 40 -7.82 8.84 18.19
N GLU A 41 -8.36 9.96 18.66
CA GLU A 41 -8.19 10.42 20.04
C GLU A 41 -8.79 9.41 21.03
N GLN A 42 -10.02 8.96 20.80
CA GLN A 42 -10.66 7.95 21.64
C GLN A 42 -9.90 6.62 21.67
N GLN A 43 -9.30 6.19 20.54
CA GLN A 43 -8.46 5.00 20.52
C GLN A 43 -7.18 5.16 21.33
N ASN A 44 -6.60 6.35 21.37
CA ASN A 44 -5.42 6.64 22.18
C ASN A 44 -5.76 6.66 23.68
N ASP A 45 -6.90 7.25 24.08
CA ASP A 45 -7.34 7.32 25.46
C ASP A 45 -7.71 5.93 26.04
N VAL A 46 -8.31 5.07 25.24
CA VAL A 46 -8.60 3.67 25.61
C VAL A 46 -7.31 2.84 25.75
N SER A 47 -6.27 3.17 25.01
CA SER A 47 -4.97 2.50 25.09
C SER A 47 -4.23 2.84 26.38
N ASP A 48 -4.37 4.04 26.90
CA ASP A 48 -3.72 4.48 28.16
C ASP A 48 -4.39 3.89 29.42
N SER A 49 -5.65 3.50 29.33
CA SER A 49 -6.42 3.00 30.47
C SER A 49 -6.39 1.48 30.67
N SER A 50 -5.92 0.71 29.67
CA SER A 50 -5.82 -0.75 29.77
C SER A 50 -4.36 -1.23 29.76
N THR A 51 -3.95 -1.88 30.81
CA THR A 51 -2.59 -2.36 31.11
C THR A 51 -2.00 -3.36 30.10
N HIS A 52 -2.71 -3.68 29.01
CA HIS A 52 -2.29 -4.66 27.99
C HIS A 52 -2.62 -4.28 26.53
N SER A 53 -3.16 -3.12 26.24
CA SER A 53 -3.26 -2.64 24.86
C SER A 53 -2.07 -1.73 24.54
N GLN A 54 -1.07 -2.27 23.88
CA GLN A 54 0.03 -1.50 23.30
C GLN A 54 -0.54 -0.60 22.20
N GLY A 55 -0.95 0.62 22.55
CA GLY A 55 -1.17 1.67 21.57
C GLY A 55 0.11 1.87 20.75
N LEU A 56 -0.02 2.18 19.48
CA LEU A 56 1.13 2.46 18.61
C LEU A 56 1.89 3.68 19.17
N LYS A 57 3.08 3.45 19.71
CA LYS A 57 3.93 4.49 20.26
C LYS A 57 4.57 5.31 19.12
N ARG A 58 4.50 6.62 19.21
CA ARG A 58 5.11 7.54 18.23
C ARG A 58 6.57 7.78 18.56
N ASP A 59 7.43 6.78 18.32
CA ASP A 59 8.87 6.87 18.60
C ASP A 59 9.72 7.15 17.35
N LEU A 60 9.12 7.13 16.15
CA LEU A 60 9.84 7.31 14.89
C LEU A 60 10.10 8.79 14.62
N THR A 61 11.35 9.12 14.34
CA THR A 61 11.74 10.45 13.88
C THR A 61 11.48 10.61 12.37
N VAL A 62 11.51 11.84 11.88
CA VAL A 62 11.38 12.13 10.43
C VAL A 62 12.46 11.40 9.62
N ARG A 63 13.68 11.26 10.18
CA ARG A 63 14.77 10.54 9.52
C ARG A 63 14.47 9.06 9.39
N ASP A 64 13.94 8.44 10.43
CA ASP A 64 13.58 7.02 10.43
C ASP A 64 12.46 6.75 9.43
N LEU A 65 11.43 7.61 9.38
CA LEU A 65 10.34 7.51 8.40
C LEU A 65 10.84 7.70 6.96
N THR A 66 11.76 8.63 6.73
CA THR A 66 12.36 8.84 5.41
C THR A 66 13.18 7.63 4.99
N ALA A 67 14.00 7.09 5.90
CA ALA A 67 14.80 5.90 5.61
C ALA A 67 13.93 4.67 5.30
N LEU A 68 12.87 4.45 6.08
CA LEU A 68 11.89 3.39 5.83
C LEU A 68 11.16 3.60 4.49
N GLY A 69 10.76 4.83 4.17
CA GLY A 69 10.12 5.16 2.89
C GLY A 69 11.04 4.88 1.72
N VAL A 70 12.30 5.30 1.76
CA VAL A 70 13.30 5.01 0.73
C VAL A 70 13.52 3.50 0.59
N ALA A 71 13.65 2.78 1.71
CA ALA A 71 13.83 1.33 1.69
C ALA A 71 12.62 0.61 1.06
N ALA A 72 11.39 1.08 1.32
CA ALA A 72 10.19 0.52 0.72
C ALA A 72 10.07 0.80 -0.78
N LEU A 73 10.60 1.93 -1.27
CA LEU A 73 10.63 2.27 -2.69
C LEU A 73 11.67 1.46 -3.46
N ILE A 74 12.78 1.08 -2.82
CA ILE A 74 13.82 0.23 -3.40
C ILE A 74 13.31 -1.21 -3.42
N GLY A 75 12.61 -1.57 -4.46
CA GLY A 75 11.99 -2.88 -4.62
C GLY A 75 12.33 -3.53 -5.97
N ALA A 76 11.46 -4.42 -6.42
CA ALA A 76 11.60 -5.14 -7.69
C ALA A 76 11.83 -4.23 -8.90
N GLY A 77 11.37 -2.99 -8.88
CA GLY A 77 11.55 -2.02 -9.96
C GLY A 77 13.02 -1.80 -10.32
N ILE A 78 13.89 -1.60 -9.33
CA ILE A 78 15.32 -1.40 -9.57
C ILE A 78 16.02 -2.72 -9.92
N PHE A 79 15.69 -3.79 -9.21
CA PHE A 79 16.46 -5.04 -9.35
C PHE A 79 16.00 -5.92 -10.51
N SER A 80 14.72 -5.87 -10.87
CA SER A 80 14.12 -6.81 -11.83
C SER A 80 13.82 -6.16 -13.18
N THR A 81 13.28 -4.92 -13.19
CA THR A 81 12.75 -4.35 -14.44
C THR A 81 13.66 -3.34 -15.12
N ILE A 82 14.61 -2.71 -14.39
CA ILE A 82 15.46 -1.65 -14.96
C ILE A 82 16.34 -2.14 -16.12
N GLY A 83 16.89 -3.35 -16.02
CA GLY A 83 17.74 -3.93 -17.08
C GLY A 83 16.98 -4.06 -18.38
N ARG A 84 15.75 -4.58 -18.33
CA ARG A 84 14.89 -4.72 -19.49
C ARG A 84 14.43 -3.38 -20.05
N ALA A 85 14.06 -2.46 -19.18
CA ALA A 85 13.66 -1.11 -19.58
C ALA A 85 14.80 -0.38 -20.31
N CYS A 86 16.04 -0.52 -19.81
CA CYS A 86 17.21 0.06 -20.48
C CYS A 86 17.54 -0.64 -21.81
N PHE A 87 17.34 -1.94 -21.91
CA PHE A 87 17.55 -2.69 -23.13
C PHE A 87 16.55 -2.29 -24.23
N ASP A 88 15.25 -2.23 -23.89
CA ASP A 88 14.19 -1.92 -24.84
C ASP A 88 14.14 -0.43 -25.21
N GLY A 89 14.39 0.46 -24.24
CA GLY A 89 14.26 1.92 -24.41
C GLY A 89 15.56 2.66 -24.70
N GLY A 90 16.71 2.00 -24.62
CA GLY A 90 18.02 2.60 -24.86
C GLY A 90 18.31 3.84 -24.00
N PRO A 91 19.15 4.79 -24.48
CA PRO A 91 19.53 6.00 -23.71
C PRO A 91 18.35 6.91 -23.36
N ALA A 92 17.25 6.86 -24.12
CA ALA A 92 16.07 7.67 -23.91
C ALA A 92 15.33 7.33 -22.61
N VAL A 93 15.55 6.16 -22.03
CA VAL A 93 14.96 5.73 -20.76
C VAL A 93 15.33 6.69 -19.62
N SER A 94 16.53 7.27 -19.62
CA SER A 94 16.93 8.23 -18.59
C SER A 94 16.05 9.48 -18.58
N LEU A 95 15.68 9.99 -19.74
CA LEU A 95 14.76 11.14 -19.85
C LEU A 95 13.34 10.77 -19.38
N LEU A 96 12.90 9.55 -19.68
CA LEU A 96 11.61 9.05 -19.24
C LEU A 96 11.56 8.94 -17.70
N PHE A 97 12.61 8.42 -17.07
CA PHE A 97 12.71 8.37 -15.61
C PHE A 97 12.69 9.75 -14.97
N ILE A 98 13.37 10.74 -15.56
CA ILE A 98 13.32 12.14 -15.08
C ILE A 98 11.88 12.68 -15.17
N GLY A 99 11.20 12.47 -16.29
CA GLY A 99 9.81 12.90 -16.46
C GLY A 99 8.85 12.26 -15.43
N ILE A 100 8.97 10.95 -15.24
CA ILE A 100 8.17 10.23 -14.23
C ILE A 100 8.50 10.74 -12.83
N SER A 101 9.77 10.97 -12.49
CA SER A 101 10.18 11.50 -11.18
C SER A 101 9.55 12.84 -10.87
N ILE A 102 9.45 13.73 -11.85
CA ILE A 102 8.78 15.03 -11.70
C ILE A 102 7.29 14.81 -11.41
N ALA A 103 6.60 13.96 -12.17
CA ALA A 103 5.20 13.66 -11.96
C ALA A 103 4.94 13.04 -10.58
N CYS A 104 5.79 12.09 -10.16
CA CYS A 104 5.73 11.52 -8.81
C CYS A 104 5.98 12.55 -7.72
N GLY A 105 6.87 13.53 -7.97
CA GLY A 105 7.12 14.64 -7.05
C GLY A 105 5.87 15.47 -6.78
N PHE A 106 5.10 15.81 -7.80
CA PHE A 106 3.81 16.50 -7.62
C PHE A 106 2.80 15.67 -6.83
N SER A 107 2.72 14.36 -7.11
CA SER A 107 1.87 13.46 -6.34
C SER A 107 2.30 13.41 -4.87
N ALA A 108 3.60 13.36 -4.59
CA ALA A 108 4.12 13.36 -3.23
C ALA A 108 3.76 14.63 -2.46
N LEU A 109 3.78 15.80 -3.11
CA LEU A 109 3.34 17.07 -2.50
C LEU A 109 1.85 17.03 -2.13
N CYS A 110 0.99 16.48 -2.99
CA CYS A 110 -0.43 16.29 -2.67
C CYS A 110 -0.62 15.36 -1.47
N TYR A 111 0.12 14.24 -1.42
CA TYR A 111 0.07 13.34 -0.26
C TYR A 111 0.57 13.99 1.03
N ALA A 112 1.60 14.82 0.96
CA ALA A 112 2.11 15.57 2.11
C ALA A 112 1.06 16.55 2.66
N GLU A 113 0.31 17.23 1.78
CA GLU A 113 -0.79 18.08 2.20
C GLU A 113 -1.91 17.29 2.88
N PHE A 114 -2.33 16.17 2.31
CA PHE A 114 -3.32 15.29 2.96
C PHE A 114 -2.84 14.79 4.31
N ALA A 115 -1.60 14.32 4.41
CA ALA A 115 -1.03 13.82 5.66
C ALA A 115 -0.97 14.90 6.75
N SER A 116 -0.78 16.16 6.38
CA SER A 116 -0.78 17.27 7.34
C SER A 116 -2.17 17.59 7.88
N ARG A 117 -3.22 17.40 7.08
CA ARG A 117 -4.61 17.68 7.46
C ARG A 117 -5.31 16.49 8.12
N VAL A 118 -4.95 15.28 7.74
CA VAL A 118 -5.56 14.03 8.20
C VAL A 118 -4.44 13.07 8.64
N PRO A 119 -3.87 13.29 9.84
CA PRO A 119 -2.70 12.54 10.32
C PRO A 119 -3.11 11.16 10.86
N VAL A 120 -3.69 10.33 10.01
CA VAL A 120 -4.12 8.95 10.32
C VAL A 120 -3.45 7.96 9.39
N SER A 121 -3.19 6.76 9.90
CA SER A 121 -2.67 5.65 9.11
C SER A 121 -3.80 5.05 8.28
N GLY A 122 -3.74 5.15 6.98
CA GLY A 122 -4.78 4.59 6.10
C GLY A 122 -4.49 4.80 4.62
N SER A 123 -3.38 5.46 4.31
CA SER A 123 -2.91 5.66 2.93
C SER A 123 -3.97 6.32 2.04
N ALA A 124 -3.89 6.07 0.74
CA ALA A 124 -4.82 6.57 -0.28
C ALA A 124 -6.29 6.21 0.01
N TYR A 125 -6.54 5.07 0.68
CA TYR A 125 -7.89 4.66 1.08
C TYR A 125 -8.57 5.71 1.96
N THR A 126 -7.92 6.12 3.06
CA THR A 126 -8.50 7.07 4.00
C THR A 126 -8.69 8.45 3.37
N TYR A 127 -7.70 8.92 2.60
CA TYR A 127 -7.80 10.20 1.92
C TYR A 127 -8.94 10.21 0.89
N SER A 128 -9.14 9.11 0.18
CA SER A 128 -10.23 8.96 -0.77
C SER A 128 -11.59 8.88 -0.10
N TYR A 129 -11.67 8.24 1.06
CA TYR A 129 -12.91 8.15 1.83
C TYR A 129 -13.40 9.52 2.30
N VAL A 130 -12.48 10.37 2.76
CA VAL A 130 -12.78 11.75 3.18
C VAL A 130 -13.19 12.62 1.98
N THR A 131 -12.53 12.44 0.83
CA THR A 131 -12.67 13.35 -0.32
C THR A 131 -13.83 12.94 -1.24
N PHE A 132 -13.84 11.68 -1.64
CA PHE A 132 -14.75 11.17 -2.68
C PHE A 132 -15.89 10.33 -2.14
N GLY A 133 -15.76 9.81 -0.91
CA GLY A 133 -16.75 8.97 -0.27
C GLY A 133 -16.47 7.47 -0.36
N GLU A 134 -17.43 6.69 0.14
CA GLU A 134 -17.26 5.27 0.45
C GLU A 134 -17.00 4.40 -0.79
N LEU A 135 -17.70 4.63 -1.89
CA LEU A 135 -17.57 3.81 -3.11
C LEU A 135 -16.16 3.88 -3.71
N ILE A 136 -15.64 5.10 -3.86
CA ILE A 136 -14.32 5.32 -4.46
C ILE A 136 -13.23 4.78 -3.53
N ALA A 137 -13.37 5.00 -2.23
CA ALA A 137 -12.47 4.42 -1.24
C ALA A 137 -12.45 2.90 -1.29
N TRP A 138 -13.60 2.26 -1.46
CA TRP A 138 -13.72 0.81 -1.58
C TRP A 138 -13.01 0.27 -2.82
N ILE A 139 -13.19 0.91 -3.99
CA ILE A 139 -12.50 0.54 -5.23
C ILE A 139 -10.98 0.68 -5.06
N LEU A 140 -10.53 1.79 -4.46
CA LEU A 140 -9.11 2.02 -4.20
C LEU A 140 -8.54 1.04 -3.17
N GLY A 141 -9.31 0.64 -2.18
CA GLY A 141 -8.91 -0.41 -1.23
C GLY A 141 -8.61 -1.73 -1.92
N TRP A 142 -9.47 -2.16 -2.84
CA TRP A 142 -9.22 -3.35 -3.67
C TRP A 142 -8.00 -3.20 -4.57
N ALA A 143 -7.85 -2.03 -5.22
CA ALA A 143 -6.69 -1.75 -6.06
C ALA A 143 -5.38 -1.82 -5.27
N LEU A 144 -5.34 -1.28 -4.05
CA LEU A 144 -4.17 -1.36 -3.17
C LEU A 144 -3.85 -2.80 -2.75
N ILE A 145 -4.87 -3.62 -2.40
CA ILE A 145 -4.65 -5.03 -2.08
C ILE A 145 -4.04 -5.77 -3.28
N LEU A 146 -4.56 -5.53 -4.47
CA LEU A 146 -4.06 -6.13 -5.69
C LEU A 146 -2.62 -5.68 -5.99
N GLU A 147 -2.33 -4.40 -5.87
CA GLU A 147 -1.01 -3.81 -6.06
C GLU A 147 0.04 -4.45 -5.15
N TYR A 148 -0.21 -4.49 -3.85
CA TYR A 148 0.71 -5.11 -2.89
C TYR A 148 0.86 -6.61 -3.11
N SER A 149 -0.22 -7.31 -3.48
CA SER A 149 -0.16 -8.74 -3.77
C SER A 149 0.72 -9.05 -4.98
N ILE A 150 0.52 -8.32 -6.07
CA ILE A 150 1.35 -8.47 -7.29
C ILE A 150 2.80 -8.06 -7.00
N GLY A 151 3.01 -6.96 -6.26
CA GLY A 151 4.34 -6.52 -5.86
C GLY A 151 5.12 -7.60 -5.09
N ASN A 152 4.47 -8.26 -4.13
CA ASN A 152 5.09 -9.35 -3.37
C ASN A 152 5.45 -10.56 -4.26
N ILE A 153 4.60 -10.91 -5.22
CA ILE A 153 4.87 -11.99 -6.18
C ILE A 153 6.10 -11.66 -7.03
N VAL A 154 6.16 -10.44 -7.58
CA VAL A 154 7.29 -10.00 -8.42
C VAL A 154 8.60 -9.99 -7.63
N VAL A 155 8.58 -9.54 -6.37
CA VAL A 155 9.77 -9.57 -5.50
C VAL A 155 10.20 -10.99 -5.22
N ALA A 156 9.27 -11.91 -4.94
CA ALA A 156 9.59 -13.31 -4.69
C ALA A 156 10.23 -13.99 -5.91
N ILE A 157 9.69 -13.77 -7.11
CA ILE A 157 10.26 -14.28 -8.38
C ILE A 157 11.66 -13.71 -8.61
N SER A 158 11.84 -12.41 -8.43
CA SER A 158 13.13 -11.76 -8.60
C SER A 158 14.18 -12.31 -7.64
N TRP A 159 13.81 -12.49 -6.37
CA TRP A 159 14.69 -13.05 -5.36
C TRP A 159 15.09 -14.49 -5.70
N SER A 160 14.14 -15.31 -6.13
CA SER A 160 14.39 -16.70 -6.57
C SER A 160 15.39 -16.74 -7.73
N SER A 161 15.23 -15.86 -8.72
CA SER A 161 16.14 -15.77 -9.87
C SER A 161 17.55 -15.35 -9.46
N TYR A 162 17.72 -14.37 -8.59
CA TYR A 162 19.02 -13.96 -8.07
C TYR A 162 19.68 -15.07 -7.26
N PHE A 163 18.91 -15.73 -6.39
CA PHE A 163 19.42 -16.83 -5.59
C PHE A 163 19.93 -17.98 -6.45
N ASN A 164 19.16 -18.35 -7.48
CA ASN A 164 19.56 -19.39 -8.44
C ASN A 164 20.84 -19.00 -9.20
N ASN A 165 20.97 -17.75 -9.63
CA ASN A 165 22.19 -17.26 -10.27
C ASN A 165 23.42 -17.32 -9.35
N ILE A 166 23.26 -17.00 -8.06
CA ILE A 166 24.34 -17.12 -7.07
C ILE A 166 24.75 -18.58 -6.90
N LEU A 167 23.80 -19.49 -6.74
CA LEU A 167 24.05 -20.92 -6.60
C LEU A 167 24.83 -21.46 -7.81
N HIS A 168 24.39 -21.08 -9.01
CA HIS A 168 25.03 -21.54 -10.24
C HIS A 168 26.44 -20.96 -10.41
N ASN A 169 26.62 -19.64 -10.23
CA ASN A 169 27.88 -18.96 -10.55
C ASN A 169 28.95 -19.07 -9.45
N VAL A 170 28.54 -19.14 -8.19
CA VAL A 170 29.47 -19.18 -7.05
C VAL A 170 29.69 -20.60 -6.56
N PHE A 171 28.64 -21.38 -6.43
CA PHE A 171 28.71 -22.72 -5.86
C PHE A 171 28.70 -23.84 -6.93
N HIS A 172 28.51 -23.50 -8.20
CA HIS A 172 28.39 -24.45 -9.32
C HIS A 172 27.33 -25.53 -9.11
N ILE A 173 26.28 -25.20 -8.34
CA ILE A 173 25.12 -26.07 -8.09
C ILE A 173 24.02 -25.65 -9.04
N SER A 174 23.59 -26.57 -9.92
CA SER A 174 22.41 -26.38 -10.77
C SER A 174 21.19 -26.99 -10.09
N LEU A 175 20.17 -26.14 -9.83
CA LEU A 175 18.88 -26.65 -9.38
C LEU A 175 18.12 -27.25 -10.57
N PRO A 176 17.31 -28.32 -10.35
CA PRO A 176 16.48 -28.92 -11.39
C PRO A 176 15.47 -27.89 -11.92
N ASP A 177 15.17 -27.94 -13.23
CA ASP A 177 14.32 -26.98 -13.93
C ASP A 177 12.91 -26.83 -13.34
N TYR A 178 12.36 -27.89 -12.77
CA TYR A 178 11.03 -27.86 -12.13
C TYR A 178 10.96 -27.03 -10.85
N LEU A 179 12.12 -26.64 -10.27
CA LEU A 179 12.21 -25.74 -9.12
C LEU A 179 12.52 -24.28 -9.52
N THR A 180 12.98 -24.07 -10.75
CA THR A 180 13.47 -22.77 -11.22
C THR A 180 12.55 -22.10 -12.24
N THR A 181 11.65 -22.84 -12.86
CA THR A 181 10.64 -22.32 -13.78
C THR A 181 9.41 -21.87 -13.00
N SER A 182 9.10 -20.58 -13.04
CA SER A 182 7.86 -19.97 -12.51
C SER A 182 6.92 -19.60 -13.65
#